data_931f0b47257e3c037c910872e529bd88
#
_entry.id   931f0b47257e3c037c910872e529bd88
#
_cell.length_a   1.000
_cell.length_b   1.000
_cell.length_c   1.000
_cell.angle_alpha   90.00
_cell.angle_beta   90.00
_cell.angle_gamma   90.00
#
_symmetry.space_group_name_H-M   'P 1'
#
loop_
_entity.id
_entity.type
_entity.pdbx_description
1 polymer ?
#
loop_
_entity_poly.entity_id
_entity_poly.type
_entity_poly.pdbx_seq_one_letter_code
_entity_poly.pdbx_strand_id
1 'polypeptide(L)'
;MKKNQIFIKCGTEYKEMTKELLEACNLAGEIEKKFEKCGLKVLSENSGAGLQQNSEKIITEAKFETKSSLIDNSEAEVDCFYSSDSVEKQNSEFGLYNMRIGIKPNLVAPMEAYWGGTTHPEVVAGIVEYLQEKGFSNLVIMEGSWVGDKTSESYEVCGFKSLCEKYNVPFLDMQKEKGVPVQCGDMILNICKSVLDLDFLINVPVLKGHCQTKITCALKNMKGLLPNSEKRRFHALGLHDPIAHLGLAIHQ
;
A
#
# COMPACT_ATOMS: atom_id res chain seq x y z
N MET A 1 -15.86 -0.59 -8.66
CA MET A 1 -15.79 0.79 -9.19
C MET A 1 -15.99 0.80 -10.70
N LYS A 2 -16.79 1.69 -11.27
CA LYS A 2 -16.84 1.83 -12.73
C LYS A 2 -15.50 2.42 -13.18
N LYS A 3 -14.86 1.81 -14.19
CA LYS A 3 -13.64 2.36 -14.79
C LYS A 3 -13.91 3.82 -15.19
N ASN A 4 -12.99 4.73 -14.86
CA ASN A 4 -13.03 6.16 -15.21
C ASN A 4 -13.96 7.04 -14.35
N GLN A 5 -14.42 6.64 -13.18
CA GLN A 5 -15.05 7.56 -12.26
C GLN A 5 -13.98 8.39 -11.52
N ILE A 6 -14.18 9.71 -11.49
CA ILE A 6 -13.38 10.65 -10.71
C ILE A 6 -14.29 11.18 -9.60
N PHE A 7 -13.81 11.03 -8.36
CA PHE A 7 -14.49 11.58 -7.20
C PHE A 7 -13.75 12.84 -6.75
N ILE A 8 -14.47 13.94 -6.61
CA ILE A 8 -13.94 15.21 -6.15
C ILE A 8 -14.77 15.69 -4.98
N LYS A 9 -14.10 16.05 -3.90
CA LYS A 9 -14.70 16.69 -2.75
C LYS A 9 -13.93 17.96 -2.46
N CYS A 10 -14.63 19.07 -2.22
CA CYS A 10 -14.04 20.37 -1.92
C CYS A 10 -14.40 20.80 -0.49
N GLY A 11 -13.46 21.36 0.23
CA GLY A 11 -13.65 21.84 1.60
C GLY A 11 -12.34 21.89 2.37
N THR A 12 -12.44 22.13 3.67
CA THR A 12 -11.29 22.22 4.60
C THR A 12 -11.28 21.13 5.67
N GLU A 13 -12.39 20.41 5.83
CA GLU A 13 -12.50 19.27 6.76
C GLU A 13 -11.93 18.01 6.13
N TYR A 14 -10.62 17.96 5.96
CA TYR A 14 -9.94 16.94 5.16
C TYR A 14 -10.23 15.50 5.60
N LYS A 15 -10.31 15.24 6.90
CA LYS A 15 -10.53 13.90 7.43
C LYS A 15 -11.92 13.38 7.06
N GLU A 16 -12.97 14.15 7.37
CA GLU A 16 -14.36 13.75 7.09
C GLU A 16 -14.60 13.64 5.59
N MET A 17 -14.10 14.61 4.82
CA MET A 17 -14.17 14.57 3.36
C MET A 17 -13.49 13.34 2.77
N THR A 18 -12.37 12.91 3.34
CA THR A 18 -11.67 11.71 2.91
C THR A 18 -12.52 10.47 3.18
N LYS A 19 -13.12 10.34 4.35
CA LYS A 19 -14.00 9.21 4.69
C LYS A 19 -15.21 9.14 3.76
N GLU A 20 -15.89 10.25 3.53
CA GLU A 20 -17.03 10.32 2.59
C GLU A 20 -16.62 9.91 1.16
N LEU A 21 -15.43 10.33 0.72
CA LEU A 21 -14.90 9.97 -0.60
C LEU A 21 -14.61 8.46 -0.69
N LEU A 22 -14.02 7.88 0.34
CA LEU A 22 -13.71 6.46 0.39
C LEU A 22 -14.97 5.58 0.41
N GLU A 23 -16.01 6.02 1.13
CA GLU A 23 -17.33 5.38 1.07
C GLU A 23 -17.95 5.49 -0.33
N ALA A 24 -17.94 6.68 -0.94
CA ALA A 24 -18.48 6.90 -2.27
C ALA A 24 -17.80 6.04 -3.35
N CYS A 25 -16.50 5.79 -3.23
CA CYS A 25 -15.76 4.91 -4.15
C CYS A 25 -15.70 3.45 -3.71
N ASN A 26 -16.31 3.11 -2.57
CA ASN A 26 -16.37 1.75 -2.02
C ASN A 26 -14.97 1.09 -1.89
N LEU A 27 -14.03 1.79 -1.27
CA LEU A 27 -12.65 1.30 -1.13
C LEU A 27 -12.58 -0.07 -0.45
N ALA A 28 -13.36 -0.29 0.61
CA ALA A 28 -13.40 -1.58 1.30
C ALA A 28 -13.77 -2.73 0.35
N GLY A 29 -14.81 -2.55 -0.45
CA GLY A 29 -15.20 -3.56 -1.45
C GLY A 29 -14.19 -3.75 -2.58
N GLU A 30 -13.36 -2.76 -2.90
CA GLU A 30 -12.25 -2.97 -3.85
C GLU A 30 -11.10 -3.79 -3.23
N ILE A 31 -10.83 -3.61 -1.94
CA ILE A 31 -9.88 -4.44 -1.17
C ILE A 31 -10.38 -5.89 -1.11
N GLU A 32 -11.65 -6.10 -0.78
CA GLU A 32 -12.30 -7.42 -0.74
C GLU A 32 -12.19 -8.13 -2.10
N LYS A 33 -12.48 -7.44 -3.19
CA LYS A 33 -12.33 -8.00 -4.56
C LYS A 33 -10.90 -8.41 -4.89
N LYS A 34 -9.90 -7.67 -4.42
CA LYS A 34 -8.51 -8.06 -4.61
C LYS A 34 -8.19 -9.32 -3.82
N PHE A 35 -8.69 -9.41 -2.58
CA PHE A 35 -8.56 -10.60 -1.75
C PHE A 35 -9.17 -11.83 -2.43
N GLU A 36 -10.40 -11.72 -2.96
CA GLU A 36 -11.07 -12.81 -3.68
C GLU A 36 -10.30 -13.26 -4.93
N LYS A 37 -9.68 -12.34 -5.67
CA LYS A 37 -8.83 -12.68 -6.84
C LYS A 37 -7.59 -13.49 -6.48
N CYS A 38 -7.12 -13.40 -5.24
CA CYS A 38 -6.03 -14.22 -4.73
C CYS A 38 -6.48 -15.63 -4.33
N GLY A 39 -7.70 -16.06 -4.69
CA GLY A 39 -8.24 -17.39 -4.42
C GLY A 39 -8.86 -17.55 -3.02
N LEU A 40 -8.96 -16.46 -2.27
CA LEU A 40 -9.53 -16.43 -0.94
C LEU A 40 -10.99 -15.94 -1.03
N LYS A 41 -11.97 -16.73 -0.61
CA LYS A 41 -13.41 -16.35 -0.64
C LYS A 41 -13.81 -15.65 0.64
N VAL A 42 -14.44 -14.48 0.53
CA VAL A 42 -15.18 -13.85 1.63
C VAL A 42 -16.51 -14.60 1.80
N LEU A 43 -16.76 -15.15 2.96
CA LEU A 43 -18.06 -15.76 3.27
C LEU A 43 -19.03 -14.63 3.63
N SER A 44 -20.01 -14.35 2.77
CA SER A 44 -21.08 -13.41 3.08
C SER A 44 -21.92 -13.94 4.25
N GLU A 45 -22.17 -13.11 5.25
CA GLU A 45 -23.15 -13.36 6.30
C GLU A 45 -24.57 -13.44 5.69
N ASN A 46 -25.01 -14.64 5.34
CA ASN A 46 -26.43 -14.95 5.16
C ASN A 46 -26.65 -16.44 5.38
N SER A 47 -26.63 -16.86 6.62
CA SER A 47 -27.44 -18.00 7.12
C SER A 47 -27.40 -18.00 8.65
N GLY A 48 -28.47 -17.52 9.26
CA GLY A 48 -28.67 -17.65 10.69
C GLY A 48 -28.77 -19.13 11.08
N ALA A 49 -27.89 -19.56 11.95
CA ALA A 49 -28.10 -20.63 12.92
C ALA A 49 -26.89 -20.71 13.84
N GLY A 50 -27.10 -20.59 15.14
CA GLY A 50 -26.06 -20.50 16.15
C GLY A 50 -25.16 -21.71 16.25
N LEU A 51 -23.93 -21.44 16.70
CA LEU A 51 -23.06 -22.39 17.36
C LEU A 51 -22.20 -21.68 18.41
N GLN A 52 -22.41 -22.11 19.64
CA GLN A 52 -21.63 -21.76 20.82
C GLN A 52 -20.24 -22.42 20.78
N GLN A 53 -19.26 -21.63 21.27
CA GLN A 53 -18.04 -22.02 21.98
C GLN A 53 -17.26 -23.27 21.52
N ASN A 54 -16.04 -23.02 21.04
CA ASN A 54 -14.84 -23.57 21.64
C ASN A 54 -13.60 -22.84 21.10
N SER A 55 -13.08 -21.94 21.93
CA SER A 55 -11.73 -21.41 21.80
C SER A 55 -10.75 -22.41 22.37
N GLU A 56 -9.79 -22.87 21.59
CA GLU A 56 -8.40 -23.12 21.92
C GLU A 56 -7.73 -24.06 20.91
N LYS A 57 -6.56 -23.64 20.47
CA LYS A 57 -5.54 -24.36 19.66
C LYS A 57 -5.86 -24.55 18.19
N ILE A 58 -5.15 -23.78 17.36
CA ILE A 58 -4.12 -24.32 16.43
C ILE A 58 -3.37 -23.13 15.85
N ILE A 59 -2.16 -22.89 16.40
CA ILE A 59 -1.10 -22.17 15.70
C ILE A 59 -0.29 -23.25 14.99
N THR A 60 -0.36 -23.32 13.69
CA THR A 60 0.54 -24.14 12.89
C THR A 60 1.29 -23.25 11.91
N GLU A 61 2.60 -23.25 12.09
CA GLU A 61 3.60 -22.56 11.28
C GLU A 61 3.48 -22.96 9.80
N ALA A 62 3.17 -22.00 8.93
CA ALA A 62 3.36 -22.18 7.49
C ALA A 62 4.81 -21.88 7.16
N LYS A 63 5.61 -22.90 6.90
CA LYS A 63 6.97 -22.78 6.37
C LYS A 63 6.89 -22.48 4.88
N PHE A 64 7.38 -21.32 4.48
CA PHE A 64 7.66 -20.99 3.10
C PHE A 64 8.96 -21.70 2.66
N GLU A 65 8.86 -22.69 1.81
CA GLU A 65 10.03 -23.21 1.05
C GLU A 65 9.98 -22.59 -0.36
N THR A 66 10.90 -21.68 -0.62
CA THR A 66 11.19 -21.19 -1.98
C THR A 66 12.13 -22.19 -2.66
N LYS A 67 11.65 -22.94 -3.65
CA LYS A 67 12.51 -23.66 -4.58
C LYS A 67 12.82 -22.77 -5.78
N SER A 68 14.06 -22.31 -5.86
CA SER A 68 14.65 -21.77 -7.08
C SER A 68 15.11 -22.90 -7.98
N SER A 69 14.57 -23.03 -9.19
CA SER A 69 15.32 -23.65 -10.31
C SER A 69 14.68 -23.35 -11.66
N LEU A 70 15.47 -22.64 -12.46
CA LEU A 70 15.57 -22.71 -13.94
C LEU A 70 14.37 -22.31 -14.81
N ILE A 71 14.64 -21.27 -15.55
CA ILE A 71 13.91 -20.63 -16.65
C ILE A 71 13.72 -21.63 -17.79
N ASP A 72 12.47 -21.81 -18.26
CA ASP A 72 12.19 -22.10 -19.66
C ASP A 72 10.89 -21.40 -20.09
N ASN A 73 10.91 -20.84 -21.31
CA ASN A 73 9.87 -20.00 -21.87
C ASN A 73 8.70 -20.85 -22.34
N SER A 74 7.63 -20.87 -21.61
CA SER A 74 6.26 -21.11 -22.10
C SER A 74 5.27 -20.63 -21.04
N GLU A 75 4.16 -20.08 -21.49
CA GLU A 75 3.07 -19.51 -20.69
C GLU A 75 2.84 -20.31 -19.39
N ALA A 76 3.34 -19.80 -18.26
CA ALA A 76 3.13 -20.42 -16.97
C ALA A 76 1.97 -19.71 -16.27
N GLU A 77 0.78 -20.32 -16.34
CA GLU A 77 -0.22 -20.18 -15.32
C GLU A 77 0.43 -20.58 -13.98
N VAL A 78 0.50 -19.64 -13.05
CA VAL A 78 0.99 -19.92 -11.70
C VAL A 78 -0.13 -20.61 -10.95
N ASP A 79 -0.17 -21.94 -11.04
CA ASP A 79 -0.99 -22.78 -10.19
C ASP A 79 -0.45 -22.70 -8.74
N CYS A 80 -1.12 -21.90 -7.91
CA CYS A 80 -0.97 -21.99 -6.47
C CYS A 80 -1.63 -23.31 -6.00
N PHE A 81 -0.85 -24.36 -5.84
CA PHE A 81 -1.30 -25.61 -5.22
C PHE A 81 -1.57 -25.40 -3.72
N TYR A 82 -2.84 -25.23 -3.38
CA TYR A 82 -3.34 -25.45 -2.02
C TYR A 82 -4.09 -26.79 -2.00
N SER A 83 -3.62 -27.72 -1.16
CA SER A 83 -4.31 -28.96 -0.89
C SER A 83 -5.63 -28.67 -0.19
N SER A 84 -6.73 -28.94 -0.87
CA SER A 84 -8.09 -28.91 -0.35
C SER A 84 -8.27 -30.05 0.63
N ASP A 85 -8.66 -29.78 1.87
CA ASP A 85 -9.82 -30.29 2.56
C ASP A 85 -9.76 -29.96 4.05
N SER A 86 -10.79 -29.32 4.54
CA SER A 86 -11.19 -29.17 5.96
C SER A 86 -10.68 -27.98 6.80
N VAL A 87 -9.82 -27.09 6.32
CA VAL A 87 -9.38 -25.86 7.04
C VAL A 87 -10.03 -24.58 6.49
N GLU A 88 -10.78 -24.68 5.40
CA GLU A 88 -11.18 -23.52 4.57
C GLU A 88 -12.28 -22.62 5.14
N LYS A 89 -13.04 -23.05 6.14
CA LYS A 89 -14.25 -22.30 6.55
C LYS A 89 -14.08 -21.27 7.67
N GLN A 90 -13.01 -21.32 8.45
CA GLN A 90 -12.75 -20.35 9.54
C GLN A 90 -11.66 -19.31 9.22
N ASN A 91 -10.92 -19.47 8.13
CA ASN A 91 -9.77 -18.62 7.80
C ASN A 91 -10.07 -17.46 6.83
N SER A 92 -11.24 -17.41 6.19
CA SER A 92 -11.47 -16.44 5.11
C SER A 92 -11.73 -15.01 5.60
N GLU A 93 -12.54 -14.81 6.63
CA GLU A 93 -12.76 -13.46 7.19
C GLU A 93 -11.54 -12.98 7.95
N PHE A 94 -10.91 -13.84 8.76
CA PHE A 94 -9.68 -13.51 9.48
C PHE A 94 -8.54 -13.14 8.52
N GLY A 95 -8.44 -13.79 7.35
CA GLY A 95 -7.48 -13.51 6.31
C GLY A 95 -7.66 -12.12 5.68
N LEU A 96 -8.89 -11.75 5.35
CA LEU A 96 -9.21 -10.45 4.74
C LEU A 96 -8.81 -9.28 5.63
N TYR A 97 -9.21 -9.29 6.89
CA TYR A 97 -8.94 -8.20 7.84
C TYR A 97 -7.48 -8.13 8.30
N ASN A 98 -6.70 -9.19 8.06
CA ASN A 98 -5.26 -9.24 8.28
C ASN A 98 -4.41 -8.82 7.07
N MET A 99 -5.03 -8.52 5.93
CA MET A 99 -4.29 -8.00 4.76
C MET A 99 -3.40 -6.83 5.16
N ARG A 100 -2.14 -6.89 4.74
CA ARG A 100 -1.18 -5.82 5.01
C ARG A 100 -1.40 -4.67 4.04
N ILE A 101 -1.99 -3.60 4.53
CA ILE A 101 -2.34 -2.42 3.73
C ILE A 101 -1.31 -1.32 3.97
N GLY A 102 -0.60 -0.93 2.91
CA GLY A 102 0.33 0.20 2.92
C GLY A 102 -0.37 1.50 2.55
N ILE A 103 -0.11 2.57 3.29
CA ILE A 103 -0.57 3.93 2.96
C ILE A 103 0.66 4.77 2.66
N LYS A 104 0.74 5.29 1.44
CA LYS A 104 1.89 6.04 0.93
C LYS A 104 1.56 7.52 0.75
N PRO A 105 1.80 8.38 1.75
CA PRO A 105 1.70 9.83 1.58
C PRO A 105 2.82 10.38 0.69
N ASN A 106 2.84 11.67 0.46
CA ASN A 106 3.98 12.41 -0.08
C ASN A 106 4.62 13.24 1.04
N LEU A 107 5.76 12.81 1.55
CA LEU A 107 6.56 13.54 2.54
C LEU A 107 7.93 13.87 1.95
N VAL A 108 7.94 14.59 0.83
CA VAL A 108 9.15 14.86 0.04
C VAL A 108 10.25 15.56 0.83
N ALA A 109 9.88 16.42 1.77
CA ALA A 109 10.78 17.23 2.59
C ALA A 109 10.10 17.60 3.92
N PRO A 110 10.85 18.04 4.95
CA PRO A 110 10.28 18.48 6.23
C PRO A 110 9.60 19.86 6.06
N MET A 111 8.37 19.85 5.58
CA MET A 111 7.52 21.04 5.42
C MET A 111 6.09 20.75 5.78
N GLU A 112 5.40 21.72 6.34
CA GLU A 112 3.99 21.61 6.67
C GLU A 112 3.12 21.51 5.42
N ALA A 113 2.02 20.76 5.51
CA ALA A 113 1.19 20.44 4.36
C ALA A 113 0.51 21.66 3.70
N TYR A 114 0.24 22.71 4.46
CA TYR A 114 -0.39 23.91 3.93
C TYR A 114 0.48 24.65 2.89
N TRP A 115 1.78 24.38 2.84
CA TRP A 115 2.66 24.86 1.77
C TRP A 115 2.43 24.14 0.43
N GLY A 116 1.57 23.12 0.40
CA GLY A 116 1.22 22.39 -0.82
C GLY A 116 2.29 21.43 -1.32
N GLY A 117 3.34 21.17 -0.52
CA GLY A 117 4.44 20.29 -0.89
C GLY A 117 4.31 18.85 -0.40
N THR A 118 3.56 18.63 0.67
CA THR A 118 3.39 17.33 1.34
C THR A 118 1.91 16.98 1.54
N THR A 119 1.62 15.70 1.75
CA THR A 119 0.26 15.22 2.02
C THR A 119 -0.20 15.73 3.39
N HIS A 120 -1.43 16.23 3.42
CA HIS A 120 -2.05 16.66 4.66
C HIS A 120 -2.27 15.46 5.60
N PRO A 121 -1.79 15.51 6.87
CA PRO A 121 -1.90 14.36 7.77
C PRO A 121 -3.37 13.96 8.04
N GLU A 122 -4.31 14.92 8.04
CA GLU A 122 -5.73 14.66 8.23
C GLU A 122 -6.34 13.81 7.10
N VAL A 123 -5.84 13.89 5.88
CA VAL A 123 -6.26 13.02 4.77
C VAL A 123 -5.90 11.57 5.10
N VAL A 124 -4.68 11.33 5.57
CA VAL A 124 -4.24 9.99 5.96
C VAL A 124 -4.96 9.51 7.23
N ALA A 125 -5.24 10.40 8.18
CA ALA A 125 -6.07 10.10 9.34
C ALA A 125 -7.46 9.59 8.93
N GLY A 126 -8.10 10.25 7.96
CA GLY A 126 -9.39 9.80 7.42
C GLY A 126 -9.33 8.43 6.75
N ILE A 127 -8.22 8.12 6.04
CA ILE A 127 -8.00 6.79 5.46
C ILE A 127 -7.86 5.73 6.57
N VAL A 128 -7.05 6.01 7.59
CA VAL A 128 -6.82 5.09 8.70
C VAL A 128 -8.11 4.83 9.47
N GLU A 129 -8.85 5.88 9.85
CA GLU A 129 -10.14 5.75 10.56
C GLU A 129 -11.12 4.91 9.73
N TYR A 130 -11.28 5.23 8.44
CA TYR A 130 -12.15 4.48 7.55
C TYR A 130 -11.80 2.99 7.52
N LEU A 131 -10.53 2.65 7.35
CA LEU A 131 -10.09 1.26 7.29
C LEU A 131 -10.29 0.54 8.62
N GLN A 132 -9.96 1.18 9.74
CA GLN A 132 -10.17 0.62 11.08
C GLN A 132 -11.65 0.40 11.40
N GLU A 133 -12.53 1.33 11.00
CA GLU A 133 -13.99 1.18 11.11
C GLU A 133 -14.54 0.02 10.27
N LYS A 134 -13.88 -0.32 9.16
CA LYS A 134 -14.21 -1.49 8.33
C LYS A 134 -13.52 -2.78 8.80
N GLY A 135 -12.79 -2.76 9.92
CA GLY A 135 -12.16 -3.93 10.52
C GLY A 135 -10.72 -4.23 10.07
N PHE A 136 -10.15 -3.45 9.15
CA PHE A 136 -8.75 -3.63 8.73
C PHE A 136 -7.81 -3.11 9.80
N SER A 137 -6.95 -3.97 10.35
CA SER A 137 -6.05 -3.64 11.46
C SER A 137 -4.56 -3.65 11.08
N ASN A 138 -4.17 -4.38 10.04
CA ASN A 138 -2.76 -4.52 9.63
C ASN A 138 -2.37 -3.38 8.68
N LEU A 139 -2.39 -2.16 9.18
CA LEU A 139 -2.08 -0.94 8.45
C LEU A 139 -0.65 -0.50 8.69
N VAL A 140 0.00 0.06 7.66
CA VAL A 140 1.33 0.65 7.75
C VAL A 140 1.41 1.91 6.89
N ILE A 141 1.99 2.99 7.44
CA ILE A 141 2.31 4.20 6.68
C ILE A 141 3.77 4.12 6.26
N MET A 142 4.07 4.40 5.00
CA MET A 142 5.43 4.26 4.47
C MET A 142 5.83 5.39 3.54
N GLU A 143 7.02 5.92 3.71
CA GLU A 143 7.58 6.96 2.85
C GLU A 143 9.11 6.98 2.90
N GLY A 144 9.71 7.43 1.82
CA GLY A 144 11.10 7.86 1.76
C GLY A 144 11.19 9.24 1.14
N SER A 145 11.55 10.23 1.91
CA SER A 145 11.71 11.62 1.47
C SER A 145 12.73 11.74 0.34
N TRP A 146 12.87 12.92 -0.23
CA TRP A 146 13.90 13.22 -1.21
C TRP A 146 15.30 12.91 -0.64
N VAL A 147 16.24 12.52 -1.50
CA VAL A 147 17.58 12.07 -1.10
C VAL A 147 18.43 13.14 -0.40
N GLY A 148 18.04 14.41 -0.44
CA GLY A 148 18.66 15.51 0.26
C GLY A 148 18.14 15.77 1.66
N ASP A 149 16.97 15.18 2.02
CA ASP A 149 16.34 15.34 3.31
C ASP A 149 16.24 14.01 4.04
N LYS A 150 15.99 14.06 5.34
CA LYS A 150 15.78 12.86 6.16
C LYS A 150 14.29 12.60 6.33
N THR A 151 13.86 11.38 6.06
CA THR A 151 12.47 10.96 6.26
C THR A 151 12.03 11.12 7.70
N SER A 152 12.92 10.90 8.67
CA SER A 152 12.64 11.09 10.09
C SER A 152 12.26 12.54 10.43
N GLU A 153 12.89 13.53 9.81
CA GLU A 153 12.55 14.94 9.98
C GLU A 153 11.20 15.27 9.31
N SER A 154 10.99 14.77 8.08
CA SER A 154 9.71 14.92 7.38
C SER A 154 8.55 14.28 8.16
N TYR A 155 8.77 13.10 8.74
CA TYR A 155 7.80 12.39 9.58
C TYR A 155 7.32 13.23 10.77
N GLU A 156 8.24 13.95 11.44
CA GLU A 156 7.90 14.82 12.56
C GLU A 156 7.24 16.13 12.10
N VAL A 157 7.89 16.86 11.19
CA VAL A 157 7.44 18.21 10.75
C VAL A 157 6.11 18.15 10.01
N CYS A 158 5.88 17.11 9.21
CA CYS A 158 4.59 16.93 8.51
C CYS A 158 3.45 16.39 9.41
N GLY A 159 3.68 16.21 10.72
CA GLY A 159 2.65 15.81 11.68
C GLY A 159 2.32 14.30 11.68
N PHE A 160 3.09 13.48 10.98
CA PHE A 160 2.82 12.04 10.89
C PHE A 160 3.20 11.25 12.13
N LYS A 161 4.12 11.76 12.96
CA LYS A 161 4.46 11.15 14.25
C LYS A 161 3.24 11.10 15.16
N SER A 162 2.59 12.25 15.38
CA SER A 162 1.39 12.34 16.21
C SER A 162 0.22 11.51 15.64
N LEU A 163 0.10 11.44 14.30
CA LEU A 163 -0.90 10.60 13.65
C LEU A 163 -0.65 9.12 13.93
N CYS A 164 0.57 8.64 13.71
CA CYS A 164 0.95 7.25 13.95
C CYS A 164 0.75 6.82 15.42
N GLU A 165 1.13 7.69 16.36
CA GLU A 165 0.91 7.48 17.79
C GLU A 165 -0.59 7.42 18.12
N LYS A 166 -1.39 8.38 17.61
CA LYS A 166 -2.82 8.47 17.87
C LYS A 166 -3.60 7.23 17.41
N TYR A 167 -3.28 6.73 16.21
CA TYR A 167 -4.02 5.62 15.60
C TYR A 167 -3.34 4.26 15.77
N ASN A 168 -2.21 4.21 16.48
CA ASN A 168 -1.39 3.01 16.65
C ASN A 168 -1.04 2.32 15.32
N VAL A 169 -0.63 3.12 14.31
CA VAL A 169 -0.21 2.64 13.00
C VAL A 169 1.29 2.85 12.83
N PRO A 170 2.08 1.81 12.52
CA PRO A 170 3.51 1.94 12.35
C PRO A 170 3.88 2.78 11.12
N PHE A 171 5.04 3.45 11.19
CA PHE A 171 5.66 4.16 10.08
C PHE A 171 6.95 3.46 9.63
N LEU A 172 7.09 3.22 8.34
CA LEU A 172 8.31 2.66 7.74
C LEU A 172 9.08 3.72 6.95
N ASP A 173 10.33 3.94 7.34
CA ASP A 173 11.27 4.83 6.65
C ASP A 173 11.98 4.07 5.52
N MET A 174 11.50 4.26 4.28
CA MET A 174 12.02 3.60 3.08
C MET A 174 13.47 3.99 2.75
N GLN A 175 13.98 5.10 3.28
CA GLN A 175 15.40 5.47 3.06
C GLN A 175 16.37 4.51 3.73
N LYS A 176 15.94 3.83 4.81
CA LYS A 176 16.77 2.90 5.59
C LYS A 176 16.70 1.47 5.09
N GLU A 177 15.77 1.18 4.20
CA GLU A 177 15.54 -0.17 3.70
C GLU A 177 16.41 -0.49 2.47
N LYS A 178 16.78 -1.76 2.33
CA LYS A 178 17.47 -2.26 1.14
C LYS A 178 16.45 -2.59 0.07
N GLY A 179 16.79 -2.25 -1.19
CA GLY A 179 16.00 -2.64 -2.34
C GLY A 179 16.25 -4.08 -2.76
N VAL A 180 15.22 -4.70 -3.28
CA VAL A 180 15.23 -6.01 -3.93
C VAL A 180 15.03 -5.77 -5.43
N PRO A 181 15.81 -6.42 -6.31
CA PRO A 181 15.66 -6.26 -7.75
C PRO A 181 14.34 -6.90 -8.22
N VAL A 182 13.55 -6.13 -8.96
CA VAL A 182 12.26 -6.52 -9.52
C VAL A 182 12.27 -6.22 -11.02
N GLN A 183 11.84 -7.17 -11.84
CA GLN A 183 11.65 -6.94 -13.27
C GLN A 183 10.39 -6.09 -13.49
N CYS A 184 10.55 -4.94 -14.12
CA CYS A 184 9.50 -3.96 -14.36
C CYS A 184 9.46 -3.63 -15.85
N GLY A 185 8.74 -4.40 -16.65
CA GLY A 185 8.84 -4.34 -18.09
C GLY A 185 10.24 -4.77 -18.56
N ASP A 186 10.91 -3.90 -19.31
CA ASP A 186 12.29 -4.12 -19.78
C ASP A 186 13.38 -3.58 -18.83
N MET A 187 12.99 -3.01 -17.67
CA MET A 187 13.91 -2.51 -16.66
C MET A 187 13.90 -3.37 -15.39
N ILE A 188 15.09 -3.48 -14.75
CA ILE A 188 15.20 -4.00 -13.39
C ILE A 188 15.30 -2.80 -12.45
N LEU A 189 14.38 -2.72 -11.48
CA LEU A 189 14.32 -1.67 -10.46
C LEU A 189 14.50 -2.28 -9.07
N ASN A 190 15.22 -1.56 -8.19
CA ASN A 190 15.35 -1.98 -6.79
C ASN A 190 14.22 -1.35 -5.97
N ILE A 191 13.27 -2.16 -5.53
CA ILE A 191 12.11 -1.75 -4.73
C ILE A 191 12.33 -2.20 -3.29
N CYS A 192 11.95 -1.39 -2.31
CA CYS A 192 12.05 -1.77 -0.90
C CYS A 192 11.22 -3.05 -0.64
N LYS A 193 11.80 -4.00 0.10
CA LYS A 193 11.16 -5.31 0.32
C LYS A 193 9.79 -5.19 0.98
N SER A 194 9.64 -4.32 1.97
CA SER A 194 8.37 -4.12 2.67
C SER A 194 7.22 -3.66 1.76
N VAL A 195 7.52 -3.08 0.59
CA VAL A 195 6.52 -2.72 -0.43
C VAL A 195 6.00 -3.97 -1.15
N LEU A 196 6.89 -4.93 -1.40
CA LEU A 196 6.55 -6.20 -2.06
C LEU A 196 5.78 -7.14 -1.14
N ASP A 197 5.88 -6.92 0.18
CA ASP A 197 5.18 -7.68 1.22
C ASP A 197 3.76 -7.11 1.50
N LEU A 198 3.28 -6.12 0.73
CA LEU A 198 1.94 -5.56 0.87
C LEU A 198 0.92 -6.32 0.03
N ASP A 199 -0.24 -6.55 0.62
CA ASP A 199 -1.41 -7.07 -0.11
C ASP A 199 -2.14 -5.96 -0.87
N PHE A 200 -2.12 -4.74 -0.32
CA PHE A 200 -2.77 -3.57 -0.92
C PHE A 200 -1.99 -2.29 -0.65
N LEU A 201 -1.92 -1.39 -1.63
CA LEU A 201 -1.26 -0.09 -1.49
C LEU A 201 -2.21 1.06 -1.81
N ILE A 202 -2.37 1.98 -0.87
CA ILE A 202 -3.10 3.24 -1.04
C ILE A 202 -2.10 4.36 -1.26
N ASN A 203 -2.05 4.87 -2.47
CA ASN A 203 -1.15 5.96 -2.83
C ASN A 203 -1.85 7.31 -2.66
N VAL A 204 -1.32 8.17 -1.80
CA VAL A 204 -1.88 9.49 -1.42
C VAL A 204 -0.94 10.61 -1.88
N PRO A 205 -0.86 10.89 -3.18
CA PRO A 205 0.05 11.87 -3.74
C PRO A 205 -0.44 13.30 -3.50
N VAL A 206 0.48 14.25 -3.69
CA VAL A 206 0.16 15.68 -3.89
C VAL A 206 0.31 16.02 -5.35
N LEU A 207 -0.73 16.65 -5.92
CA LEU A 207 -0.67 17.24 -7.26
C LEU A 207 0.07 18.57 -7.19
N LYS A 208 1.30 18.63 -7.71
CA LYS A 208 2.15 19.83 -7.68
C LYS A 208 3.09 19.91 -8.87
N GLY A 209 3.64 21.10 -9.14
CA GLY A 209 4.68 21.30 -10.12
C GLY A 209 5.99 20.59 -9.76
N HIS A 210 6.80 20.27 -10.76
CA HIS A 210 8.13 19.69 -10.58
C HIS A 210 9.10 20.15 -11.67
N CYS A 211 10.31 20.53 -11.27
CA CYS A 211 11.31 21.12 -12.18
C CYS A 211 11.70 20.17 -13.34
N GLN A 212 11.82 18.87 -13.11
CA GLN A 212 12.26 17.90 -14.12
C GLN A 212 11.09 17.18 -14.81
N THR A 213 10.11 16.69 -14.06
CA THR A 213 8.98 15.92 -14.61
C THR A 213 7.74 16.77 -14.92
N LYS A 214 7.85 18.10 -14.82
CA LYS A 214 6.77 19.09 -14.96
C LYS A 214 5.70 18.95 -13.88
N ILE A 215 5.25 17.74 -13.59
CA ILE A 215 4.19 17.43 -12.64
C ILE A 215 4.64 16.35 -11.65
N THR A 216 4.19 16.44 -10.42
CA THR A 216 4.17 15.37 -9.42
C THR A 216 2.72 14.96 -9.19
N CYS A 217 2.45 13.66 -9.28
CA CYS A 217 1.19 13.04 -8.93
C CYS A 217 1.43 11.55 -8.60
N ALA A 218 0.46 10.68 -8.80
CA ALA A 218 0.44 9.28 -8.39
C ALA A 218 1.71 8.49 -8.78
N LEU A 219 2.05 8.42 -10.07
CA LEU A 219 3.21 7.64 -10.52
C LEU A 219 4.52 8.12 -9.89
N LYS A 220 4.75 9.45 -9.89
CA LYS A 220 5.98 9.99 -9.30
C LYS A 220 6.05 9.83 -7.78
N ASN A 221 4.90 9.80 -7.09
CA ASN A 221 4.87 9.57 -5.65
C ASN A 221 5.42 8.21 -5.26
N MET A 222 5.25 7.19 -6.10
CA MET A 222 5.78 5.83 -5.89
C MET A 222 7.31 5.79 -5.76
N LYS A 223 8.02 6.81 -6.27
CA LYS A 223 9.47 6.90 -6.10
C LYS A 223 9.92 6.93 -4.62
N GLY A 224 9.06 7.35 -3.70
CA GLY A 224 9.28 7.27 -2.25
C GLY A 224 9.35 5.85 -1.69
N LEU A 225 8.98 4.83 -2.47
CA LEU A 225 9.04 3.40 -2.11
C LEU A 225 10.39 2.75 -2.49
N LEU A 226 11.33 3.54 -2.97
CA LEU A 226 12.65 3.10 -3.39
C LEU A 226 13.73 3.48 -2.36
N PRO A 227 14.79 2.68 -2.23
CA PRO A 227 15.97 3.08 -1.46
C PRO A 227 16.68 4.29 -2.10
N ASN A 228 17.44 5.03 -1.32
CA ASN A 228 18.12 6.23 -1.78
C ASN A 228 19.09 5.99 -2.96
N SER A 229 19.72 4.83 -3.03
CA SER A 229 20.58 4.46 -4.17
C SER A 229 19.79 4.42 -5.48
N GLU A 230 18.61 3.81 -5.47
CA GLU A 230 17.74 3.70 -6.64
C GLU A 230 17.13 5.06 -7.01
N LYS A 231 16.75 5.88 -6.03
CA LYS A 231 16.31 7.26 -6.28
C LYS A 231 17.36 8.08 -7.03
N ARG A 232 18.67 7.92 -6.69
CA ARG A 232 19.76 8.57 -7.41
C ARG A 232 19.95 8.00 -8.81
N ARG A 233 19.85 6.67 -8.96
CA ARG A 233 19.92 6.01 -10.27
C ARG A 233 18.85 6.53 -11.22
N PHE A 234 17.61 6.74 -10.76
CA PHE A 234 16.53 7.35 -11.55
C PHE A 234 16.92 8.75 -12.09
N HIS A 235 17.61 9.55 -11.29
CA HIS A 235 18.09 10.85 -11.77
C HIS A 235 19.19 10.74 -12.83
N ALA A 236 20.03 9.72 -12.76
CA ALA A 236 21.09 9.47 -13.75
C ALA A 236 20.52 8.93 -15.08
N LEU A 237 19.45 8.12 -15.03
CA LEU A 237 18.81 7.56 -16.23
C LEU A 237 17.80 8.52 -16.90
N GLY A 238 17.45 9.64 -16.25
CA GLY A 238 16.26 10.40 -16.57
C GLY A 238 15.04 9.86 -15.82
N LEU A 239 14.14 10.74 -15.41
CA LEU A 239 13.06 10.35 -14.48
C LEU A 239 11.86 9.70 -15.14
N HIS A 240 11.58 9.96 -16.42
CA HIS A 240 10.32 9.58 -17.07
C HIS A 240 10.19 8.06 -17.22
N ASP A 241 11.15 7.43 -17.87
CA ASP A 241 11.11 5.99 -18.14
C ASP A 241 11.15 5.14 -16.85
N PRO A 242 12.06 5.36 -15.89
CA PRO A 242 12.06 4.60 -14.66
C PRO A 242 10.79 4.78 -13.81
N ILE A 243 10.18 5.97 -13.81
CA ILE A 243 8.91 6.21 -13.11
C ILE A 243 7.76 5.46 -13.77
N ALA A 244 7.71 5.41 -15.12
CA ALA A 244 6.71 4.65 -15.85
C ALA A 244 6.83 3.14 -15.55
N HIS A 245 8.05 2.59 -15.60
CA HIS A 245 8.32 1.19 -15.28
C HIS A 245 8.01 0.85 -13.81
N LEU A 246 8.30 1.76 -12.87
CA LEU A 246 7.92 1.58 -11.48
C LEU A 246 6.41 1.46 -11.30
N GLY A 247 5.63 2.21 -12.09
CA GLY A 247 4.18 2.08 -12.10
C GLY A 247 3.69 0.70 -12.51
N LEU A 248 4.40 0.00 -13.40
CA LEU A 248 4.06 -1.37 -13.78
C LEU A 248 4.31 -2.38 -12.66
N ALA A 249 5.40 -2.20 -11.91
CA ALA A 249 5.80 -3.12 -10.84
C ALA A 249 4.87 -3.13 -9.62
N ILE A 250 4.30 -1.99 -9.29
CA ILE A 250 3.52 -1.83 -8.05
C ILE A 250 2.03 -2.13 -8.25
N HIS A 251 1.59 -2.30 -9.48
CA HIS A 251 0.20 -2.62 -9.85
C HIS A 251 -0.03 -4.10 -10.22
N GLN A 252 0.95 -4.97 -10.02
CA GLN A 252 0.84 -6.41 -10.29
C GLN A 252 0.22 -7.18 -9.14
#